data_2283a292c792f956e1544a09d1e27033
#
_entry.id   2283a292c792f956e1544a09d1e27033
#
_cell.length_a   1.000
_cell.length_b   1.000
_cell.length_c   1.000
_cell.angle_alpha   90.00
_cell.angle_beta   90.00
_cell.angle_gamma   90.00
#
_symmetry.space_group_name_H-M   'P 1'
#
loop_
_entity.id
_entity.type
_entity.pdbx_description
1 polymer ?
#
loop_
_entity_poly.entity_id
_entity_poly.type
_entity_poly.pdbx_seq_one_letter_code
_entity_poly.pdbx_strand_id
1 'polypeptide(L)'
;MLVNLRTAYGEALLALAKENPRIVALDADLCGSTQSVVIEKNFPERYFEMGIGEQNMISVAAGLALTGKIPFAHSFSVFASGRPFDQIRQGVCLPNLNVKIVGSSCGLSDFADGATHQSIEDLATMRILPHMTVFCPADAVETKWAVRAAAAIDGPAYIRLNRNDLPVIFDESTRFEVGKPVVVKDGGDVALIGTGVMTAIALDAAAILEAEGVSARVVHLGTVKPLCAKSLADAVKGVRGLVTCEEHTVMGGLGSAVAEALCAAPLPMRMVGIADRYGQSAV
;
A
#
# COMPACT_ATOMS: atom_id res chain seq x y z
N MET A 1 -19.48 -1.85 -7.86
CA MET A 1 -18.70 -1.37 -9.04
C MET A 1 -17.28 -1.86 -8.85
N LEU A 2 -16.64 -2.37 -9.92
CA LEU A 2 -15.22 -2.74 -9.89
C LEU A 2 -14.41 -1.62 -10.54
N VAL A 3 -13.28 -1.23 -9.93
CA VAL A 3 -12.40 -0.16 -10.43
C VAL A 3 -10.94 -0.59 -10.28
N ASN A 4 -10.13 -0.29 -11.30
CA ASN A 4 -8.70 -0.55 -11.28
C ASN A 4 -7.95 0.49 -10.44
N LEU A 5 -7.18 0.04 -9.46
CA LEU A 5 -6.45 0.96 -8.56
C LEU A 5 -5.40 1.80 -9.29
N ARG A 6 -4.75 1.24 -10.33
CA ARG A 6 -3.75 1.96 -11.11
C ARG A 6 -4.38 3.11 -11.90
N THR A 7 -5.59 2.91 -12.45
CA THR A 7 -6.35 3.98 -13.11
C THR A 7 -6.70 5.09 -12.11
N ALA A 8 -7.24 4.74 -10.94
CA ALA A 8 -7.56 5.71 -9.89
C ALA A 8 -6.30 6.46 -9.40
N TYR A 9 -5.17 5.75 -9.32
CA TYR A 9 -3.87 6.34 -9.02
C TYR A 9 -3.45 7.35 -10.09
N GLY A 10 -3.48 6.99 -11.36
CA GLY A 10 -3.11 7.89 -12.47
C GLY A 10 -3.95 9.15 -12.51
N GLU A 11 -5.28 9.04 -12.31
CA GLU A 11 -6.19 10.19 -12.20
C GLU A 11 -5.79 11.11 -11.04
N ALA A 12 -5.51 10.54 -9.87
CA ALA A 12 -5.11 11.31 -8.69
C ALA A 12 -3.75 11.99 -8.86
N LEU A 13 -2.77 11.28 -9.45
CA LEU A 13 -1.44 11.82 -9.75
C LEU A 13 -1.52 12.98 -10.75
N LEU A 14 -2.32 12.83 -11.81
CA LEU A 14 -2.52 13.89 -12.79
C LEU A 14 -3.19 15.14 -12.16
N ALA A 15 -4.24 14.94 -11.35
CA ALA A 15 -4.89 16.03 -10.63
C ALA A 15 -3.91 16.77 -9.71
N LEU A 16 -3.12 16.01 -8.95
CA LEU A 16 -2.10 16.55 -8.05
C LEU A 16 -1.00 17.32 -8.81
N ALA A 17 -0.55 16.81 -9.97
CA ALA A 17 0.46 17.47 -10.79
C ALA A 17 -0.03 18.78 -11.42
N LYS A 18 -1.33 18.89 -11.71
CA LYS A 18 -1.95 20.17 -12.14
C LYS A 18 -1.95 21.21 -11.03
N GLU A 19 -2.16 20.80 -9.78
CA GLU A 19 -2.20 21.66 -8.61
C GLU A 19 -0.80 22.04 -8.09
N ASN A 20 0.20 21.15 -8.28
CA ASN A 20 1.53 21.34 -7.69
C ASN A 20 2.66 21.08 -8.72
N PRO A 21 3.35 22.16 -9.17
CA PRO A 21 4.43 22.04 -10.17
C PRO A 21 5.71 21.37 -9.63
N ARG A 22 5.80 21.08 -8.35
CA ARG A 22 6.91 20.32 -7.77
C ARG A 22 6.80 18.82 -8.03
N ILE A 23 5.60 18.31 -8.37
CA ILE A 23 5.38 16.90 -8.68
C ILE A 23 6.10 16.55 -9.97
N VAL A 24 6.96 15.53 -9.90
CA VAL A 24 7.64 14.92 -11.04
C VAL A 24 7.47 13.40 -10.97
N ALA A 25 7.50 12.73 -12.11
CA ALA A 25 7.38 11.27 -12.19
C ALA A 25 8.64 10.66 -12.81
N LEU A 26 9.09 9.55 -12.24
CA LEU A 26 10.14 8.71 -12.81
C LEU A 26 9.55 7.31 -13.03
N ASP A 27 9.95 6.63 -14.08
CA ASP A 27 9.48 5.27 -14.37
C ASP A 27 10.63 4.38 -14.86
N ALA A 28 10.55 3.10 -14.59
CA ALA A 28 11.51 2.09 -14.99
C ALA A 28 10.95 1.22 -16.14
N ASP A 29 10.61 1.85 -17.27
CA ASP A 29 10.12 1.23 -18.51
C ASP A 29 8.78 0.48 -18.35
N LEU A 30 7.91 1.00 -17.49
CA LEU A 30 6.59 0.40 -17.18
C LEU A 30 5.45 1.43 -17.20
N CYS A 31 5.65 2.62 -17.79
CA CYS A 31 4.78 3.79 -17.65
C CYS A 31 3.29 3.51 -17.96
N GLY A 32 3.01 2.69 -18.96
CA GLY A 32 1.66 2.28 -19.32
C GLY A 32 1.00 1.42 -18.23
N SER A 33 1.77 0.54 -17.58
CA SER A 33 1.28 -0.35 -16.52
C SER A 33 1.17 0.37 -15.17
N THR A 34 2.10 1.24 -14.83
CA THR A 34 2.12 2.01 -13.57
C THR A 34 1.20 3.22 -13.62
N GLN A 35 0.76 3.63 -14.81
CA GLN A 35 -0.01 4.84 -15.10
C GLN A 35 0.78 6.15 -14.91
N SER A 36 2.09 6.12 -14.79
CA SER A 36 2.95 7.31 -14.81
C SER A 36 2.90 8.04 -16.17
N VAL A 37 2.49 7.34 -17.23
CA VAL A 37 2.21 7.85 -18.57
C VAL A 37 1.30 9.09 -18.60
N VAL A 38 0.47 9.29 -17.56
CA VAL A 38 -0.36 10.49 -17.45
C VAL A 38 0.48 11.76 -17.27
N ILE A 39 1.65 11.65 -16.63
CA ILE A 39 2.59 12.76 -16.49
C ILE A 39 3.36 12.95 -17.79
N GLU A 40 3.86 11.88 -18.39
CA GLU A 40 4.52 11.93 -19.69
C GLU A 40 3.70 12.68 -20.75
N LYS A 41 2.40 12.35 -20.86
CA LYS A 41 1.49 12.95 -21.85
C LYS A 41 1.09 14.40 -21.57
N ASN A 42 0.98 14.79 -20.28
CA ASN A 42 0.46 16.12 -19.92
C ASN A 42 1.55 17.11 -19.49
N PHE A 43 2.70 16.63 -19.01
CA PHE A 43 3.81 17.40 -18.47
C PHE A 43 5.15 16.72 -18.81
N PRO A 44 5.52 16.56 -20.10
CA PRO A 44 6.70 15.79 -20.50
C PRO A 44 8.01 16.29 -19.87
N GLU A 45 8.10 17.58 -19.55
CA GLU A 45 9.24 18.19 -18.86
C GLU A 45 9.36 17.80 -17.37
N ARG A 46 8.36 17.10 -16.85
CA ARG A 46 8.31 16.59 -15.47
C ARG A 46 8.27 15.06 -15.41
N TYR A 47 8.49 14.40 -16.53
CA TYR A 47 8.57 12.95 -16.65
C TYR A 47 10.00 12.53 -17.00
N PHE A 48 10.50 11.49 -16.34
CA PHE A 48 11.84 10.95 -16.53
C PHE A 48 11.76 9.43 -16.74
N GLU A 49 12.01 8.99 -17.97
CA GLU A 49 12.18 7.57 -18.27
C GLU A 49 13.60 7.15 -17.87
N MET A 50 13.68 6.16 -16.98
CA MET A 50 14.96 5.71 -16.39
C MET A 50 15.45 4.38 -16.95
N GLY A 51 14.68 3.77 -17.89
CA GLY A 51 14.91 2.41 -18.34
C GLY A 51 14.77 1.39 -17.21
N ILE A 52 15.10 0.14 -17.46
CA ILE A 52 15.05 -0.94 -16.44
C ILE A 52 16.23 -0.78 -15.46
N GLY A 53 16.18 0.27 -14.65
CA GLY A 53 17.26 0.66 -13.76
C GLY A 53 16.75 1.26 -12.44
N GLU A 54 16.05 0.47 -11.61
CA GLU A 54 15.35 0.94 -10.41
C GLU A 54 16.29 1.55 -9.38
N GLN A 55 17.53 1.08 -9.29
CA GLN A 55 18.55 1.66 -8.41
C GLN A 55 18.92 3.08 -8.84
N ASN A 56 19.13 3.28 -10.16
CA ASN A 56 19.38 4.59 -10.73
C ASN A 56 18.16 5.50 -10.56
N MET A 57 16.96 4.99 -10.83
CA MET A 57 15.69 5.72 -10.64
C MET A 57 15.56 6.30 -9.24
N ILE A 58 15.77 5.49 -8.21
CA ILE A 58 15.67 5.95 -6.81
C ILE A 58 16.78 6.95 -6.47
N SER A 59 17.99 6.75 -6.98
CA SER A 59 19.10 7.70 -6.76
C SER A 59 18.81 9.06 -7.41
N VAL A 60 18.27 9.08 -8.64
CA VAL A 60 17.85 10.30 -9.32
C VAL A 60 16.67 10.96 -8.58
N ALA A 61 15.68 10.17 -8.13
CA ALA A 61 14.57 10.68 -7.34
C ALA A 61 15.06 11.37 -6.05
N ALA A 62 16.04 10.79 -5.35
CA ALA A 62 16.64 11.41 -4.19
C ALA A 62 17.30 12.76 -4.53
N GLY A 63 18.05 12.82 -5.64
CA GLY A 63 18.64 14.07 -6.13
C GLY A 63 17.59 15.14 -6.46
N LEU A 64 16.51 14.77 -7.13
CA LEU A 64 15.39 15.67 -7.44
C LEU A 64 14.69 16.18 -6.16
N ALA A 65 14.54 15.34 -5.15
CA ALA A 65 13.99 15.76 -3.86
C ALA A 65 14.84 16.83 -3.17
N LEU A 66 16.17 16.74 -3.26
CA LEU A 66 17.08 17.76 -2.74
C LEU A 66 16.93 19.12 -3.46
N THR A 67 16.41 19.16 -4.69
CA THR A 67 16.09 20.40 -5.41
C THR A 67 14.70 20.94 -5.09
N GLY A 68 14.00 20.36 -4.12
CA GLY A 68 12.64 20.78 -3.70
C GLY A 68 11.51 20.18 -4.54
N LYS A 69 11.79 19.24 -5.44
CA LYS A 69 10.77 18.47 -6.15
C LYS A 69 10.16 17.39 -5.23
N ILE A 70 9.00 16.89 -5.64
CA ILE A 70 8.33 15.77 -5.01
C ILE A 70 8.25 14.63 -6.04
N PRO A 71 9.30 13.81 -6.15
CA PRO A 71 9.34 12.73 -7.15
C PRO A 71 8.46 11.56 -6.74
N PHE A 72 7.68 11.07 -7.70
CA PHE A 72 6.96 9.81 -7.66
C PHE A 72 7.72 8.83 -8.55
N ALA A 73 8.33 7.80 -7.98
CA ALA A 73 9.14 6.79 -8.66
C ALA A 73 8.37 5.49 -8.79
N HIS A 74 8.20 5.00 -10.03
CA HIS A 74 7.26 3.93 -10.36
C HIS A 74 7.97 2.70 -10.90
N SER A 75 7.56 1.53 -10.41
CA SER A 75 7.82 0.22 -11.00
C SER A 75 6.81 -0.79 -10.46
N PHE A 76 6.92 -2.08 -10.83
CA PHE A 76 6.18 -3.12 -10.12
C PHE A 76 6.72 -3.29 -8.70
N SER A 77 5.86 -3.66 -7.77
CA SER A 77 6.18 -3.73 -6.33
C SER A 77 7.45 -4.53 -6.04
N VAL A 78 7.61 -5.69 -6.68
CA VAL A 78 8.77 -6.56 -6.51
C VAL A 78 10.08 -5.87 -6.91
N PHE A 79 10.03 -5.06 -7.98
CA PHE A 79 11.20 -4.34 -8.47
C PHE A 79 11.42 -3.02 -7.73
N ALA A 80 10.35 -2.29 -7.43
CA ALA A 80 10.41 -1.02 -6.70
C ALA A 80 10.88 -1.17 -5.25
N SER A 81 10.62 -2.31 -4.61
CA SER A 81 10.99 -2.57 -3.22
C SER A 81 12.28 -3.39 -3.08
N GLY A 82 12.50 -4.33 -3.98
CA GLY A 82 13.62 -5.29 -3.85
C GLY A 82 14.93 -4.78 -4.43
N ARG A 83 14.96 -4.45 -5.73
CA ARG A 83 16.19 -4.07 -6.42
C ARG A 83 16.87 -2.83 -5.85
N PRO A 84 16.18 -1.71 -5.59
CA PRO A 84 16.76 -0.48 -5.07
C PRO A 84 16.72 -0.37 -3.55
N PHE A 85 16.60 -1.47 -2.80
CA PHE A 85 16.43 -1.42 -1.35
C PHE A 85 17.52 -0.60 -0.64
N ASP A 86 18.80 -0.77 -1.04
CA ASP A 86 19.88 0.00 -0.47
C ASP A 86 19.78 1.49 -0.82
N GLN A 87 19.43 1.84 -2.06
CA GLN A 87 19.24 3.23 -2.48
C GLN A 87 18.07 3.89 -1.73
N ILE A 88 16.99 3.14 -1.50
CA ILE A 88 15.86 3.61 -0.68
C ILE A 88 16.33 3.87 0.75
N ARG A 89 17.05 2.91 1.33
CA ARG A 89 17.55 3.02 2.70
C ARG A 89 18.54 4.17 2.87
N GLN A 90 19.57 4.22 2.05
CA GLN A 90 20.68 5.17 2.18
C GLN A 90 20.38 6.54 1.58
N GLY A 91 19.79 6.53 0.37
CA GLY A 91 19.59 7.75 -0.40
C GLY A 91 18.28 8.48 -0.08
N VAL A 92 17.28 7.78 0.44
CA VAL A 92 15.94 8.35 0.67
C VAL A 92 15.58 8.36 2.15
N CYS A 93 15.58 7.21 2.83
CA CYS A 93 15.09 7.12 4.21
C CYS A 93 16.06 7.72 5.22
N LEU A 94 17.36 7.44 5.11
CA LEU A 94 18.37 7.96 6.07
C LEU A 94 18.39 9.49 6.09
N PRO A 95 18.44 10.21 4.96
CA PRO A 95 18.34 11.65 4.92
C PRO A 95 16.88 12.20 5.00
N ASN A 96 15.88 11.34 5.14
CA ASN A 96 14.44 11.68 5.22
C ASN A 96 13.95 12.52 4.02
N LEU A 97 14.28 12.12 2.80
CA LEU A 97 13.92 12.87 1.60
C LEU A 97 12.47 12.62 1.16
N ASN A 98 11.88 13.66 0.60
CA ASN A 98 10.49 13.67 0.15
C ASN A 98 10.30 12.92 -1.18
N VAL A 99 10.51 11.60 -1.19
CA VAL A 99 10.36 10.71 -2.35
C VAL A 99 9.17 9.78 -2.14
N LYS A 100 8.32 9.64 -3.18
CA LYS A 100 7.18 8.72 -3.19
C LYS A 100 7.51 7.54 -4.08
N ILE A 101 7.56 6.35 -3.52
CA ILE A 101 7.83 5.11 -4.22
C ILE A 101 6.50 4.42 -4.47
N VAL A 102 6.20 4.11 -5.71
CA VAL A 102 4.94 3.51 -6.12
C VAL A 102 5.18 2.11 -6.65
N GLY A 103 4.79 1.13 -5.86
CA GLY A 103 4.85 -0.29 -6.22
C GLY A 103 3.49 -0.76 -6.75
N SER A 104 3.36 -0.92 -8.06
CA SER A 104 2.17 -1.50 -8.69
C SER A 104 2.30 -3.00 -8.86
N SER A 105 1.21 -3.69 -9.23
CA SER A 105 1.18 -5.14 -9.43
C SER A 105 1.66 -5.92 -8.20
N CYS A 106 1.23 -5.50 -7.01
CA CYS A 106 1.64 -6.10 -5.75
C CYS A 106 0.96 -7.43 -5.46
N GLY A 107 1.47 -8.16 -4.48
CA GLY A 107 0.93 -9.42 -4.02
C GLY A 107 0.90 -10.48 -5.11
N LEU A 108 -0.21 -11.22 -5.20
CA LEU A 108 -0.45 -12.24 -6.22
C LEU A 108 -1.15 -11.68 -7.46
N SER A 109 -1.38 -10.37 -7.53
CA SER A 109 -2.16 -9.73 -8.58
C SER A 109 -1.52 -9.84 -9.97
N ASP A 110 -0.22 -10.09 -10.04
CA ASP A 110 0.49 -10.38 -11.28
C ASP A 110 0.53 -11.90 -11.55
N PHE A 111 -0.67 -12.48 -11.66
CA PHE A 111 -0.83 -13.94 -11.73
C PHE A 111 -0.28 -14.54 -13.02
N ALA A 112 -0.32 -13.84 -14.17
CA ALA A 112 0.16 -14.37 -15.44
C ALA A 112 1.70 -14.52 -15.45
N ASP A 113 2.42 -13.50 -14.97
CA ASP A 113 3.87 -13.50 -14.91
C ASP A 113 4.43 -14.39 -13.78
N GLY A 114 3.63 -14.59 -12.73
CA GLY A 114 3.91 -15.53 -11.65
C GLY A 114 4.98 -15.08 -10.67
N ALA A 115 5.65 -16.03 -10.02
CA ALA A 115 6.51 -15.82 -8.86
C ALA A 115 7.60 -14.75 -9.02
N THR A 116 8.10 -14.53 -10.23
CA THR A 116 9.15 -13.51 -10.48
C THR A 116 8.63 -12.07 -10.44
N HIS A 117 7.31 -11.88 -10.52
CA HIS A 117 6.64 -10.58 -10.53
C HIS A 117 5.71 -10.38 -9.33
N GLN A 118 5.31 -11.46 -8.67
CA GLN A 118 4.44 -11.44 -7.50
C GLN A 118 5.21 -10.98 -6.26
N SER A 119 4.99 -9.73 -5.85
CA SER A 119 5.62 -9.16 -4.66
C SER A 119 4.86 -9.55 -3.40
N ILE A 120 5.43 -10.45 -2.62
CA ILE A 120 4.82 -10.95 -1.39
C ILE A 120 5.58 -10.52 -0.13
N GLU A 121 6.62 -9.69 -0.25
CA GLU A 121 7.52 -9.25 0.81
C GLU A 121 7.69 -7.72 0.91
N ASP A 122 7.07 -6.95 0.02
CA ASP A 122 7.25 -5.52 -0.11
C ASP A 122 6.79 -4.72 1.13
N LEU A 123 5.67 -5.11 1.78
CA LEU A 123 5.26 -4.47 3.03
C LEU A 123 6.30 -4.66 4.13
N ALA A 124 6.85 -5.88 4.26
CA ALA A 124 7.87 -6.17 5.25
C ALA A 124 9.13 -5.33 5.02
N THR A 125 9.64 -5.30 3.79
CA THR A 125 10.86 -4.58 3.43
C THR A 125 10.71 -3.06 3.55
N MET A 126 9.56 -2.50 3.19
CA MET A 126 9.32 -1.06 3.29
C MET A 126 9.02 -0.61 4.74
N ARG A 127 8.27 -1.41 5.51
CA ARG A 127 7.93 -1.00 6.88
C ARG A 127 9.10 -1.06 7.87
N ILE A 128 10.15 -1.83 7.63
CA ILE A 128 11.33 -1.85 8.52
C ILE A 128 12.20 -0.58 8.41
N LEU A 129 12.08 0.19 7.32
CA LEU A 129 12.90 1.37 7.09
C LEU A 129 12.43 2.55 7.96
N PRO A 130 13.31 3.20 8.75
CA PRO A 130 12.96 4.43 9.45
C PRO A 130 12.42 5.51 8.50
N HIS A 131 11.54 6.37 9.00
CA HIS A 131 10.87 7.46 8.27
C HIS A 131 9.88 7.02 7.18
N MET A 132 9.99 5.82 6.60
CA MET A 132 9.08 5.36 5.56
C MET A 132 7.64 5.28 6.05
N THR A 133 6.72 5.94 5.35
CA THR A 133 5.27 5.74 5.48
C THR A 133 4.82 4.71 4.45
N VAL A 134 3.99 3.74 4.84
CA VAL A 134 3.58 2.62 3.97
C VAL A 134 2.06 2.60 3.83
N PHE A 135 1.57 2.91 2.63
CA PHE A 135 0.15 2.86 2.26
C PHE A 135 -0.16 1.58 1.49
N CYS A 136 -1.30 0.99 1.82
CA CYS A 136 -1.87 -0.18 1.14
C CYS A 136 -3.39 0.01 0.99
N PRO A 137 -3.84 0.87 0.06
CA PRO A 137 -5.25 1.21 -0.10
C PRO A 137 -6.08 0.01 -0.56
N ALA A 138 -7.33 -0.07 -0.07
CA ALA A 138 -8.24 -1.17 -0.37
C ALA A 138 -9.01 -0.96 -1.67
N ASP A 139 -9.28 0.27 -2.07
CA ASP A 139 -10.08 0.61 -3.24
C ASP A 139 -9.65 1.91 -3.93
N ALA A 140 -10.40 2.27 -4.97
CA ALA A 140 -10.12 3.46 -5.76
C ALA A 140 -10.29 4.78 -4.99
N VAL A 141 -11.23 4.84 -4.04
CA VAL A 141 -11.48 6.04 -3.22
C VAL A 141 -10.30 6.28 -2.29
N GLU A 142 -9.89 5.24 -1.57
CA GLU A 142 -8.74 5.33 -0.69
C GLU A 142 -7.43 5.54 -1.46
N THR A 143 -7.28 4.96 -2.67
CA THR A 143 -6.11 5.20 -3.52
C THR A 143 -5.94 6.69 -3.85
N LYS A 144 -7.01 7.37 -4.22
CA LYS A 144 -6.99 8.81 -4.50
C LYS A 144 -6.60 9.63 -3.26
N TRP A 145 -7.11 9.24 -2.09
CA TRP A 145 -6.71 9.85 -0.83
C TRP A 145 -5.23 9.58 -0.51
N ALA A 146 -4.76 8.34 -0.66
CA ALA A 146 -3.38 7.94 -0.34
C ALA A 146 -2.34 8.71 -1.17
N VAL A 147 -2.61 8.97 -2.46
CA VAL A 147 -1.75 9.79 -3.32
C VAL A 147 -1.61 11.21 -2.76
N ARG A 148 -2.71 11.84 -2.37
CA ARG A 148 -2.69 13.19 -1.77
C ARG A 148 -2.03 13.20 -0.39
N ALA A 149 -2.35 12.23 0.45
CA ALA A 149 -1.75 12.07 1.77
C ALA A 149 -0.23 11.87 1.67
N ALA A 150 0.22 10.98 0.78
CA ALA A 150 1.64 10.78 0.54
C ALA A 150 2.36 12.06 0.08
N ALA A 151 1.77 12.83 -0.84
CA ALA A 151 2.35 14.08 -1.31
C ALA A 151 2.44 15.16 -0.22
N ALA A 152 1.53 15.14 0.75
CA ALA A 152 1.51 16.08 1.88
C ALA A 152 2.54 15.74 2.97
N ILE A 153 3.04 14.51 3.01
CA ILE A 153 4.09 14.09 3.96
C ILE A 153 5.43 14.63 3.48
N ASP A 154 6.14 15.36 4.32
CA ASP A 154 7.53 15.74 4.07
C ASP A 154 8.46 14.63 4.53
N GLY A 155 8.71 13.68 3.64
CA GLY A 155 9.46 12.46 3.92
C GLY A 155 9.09 11.33 2.95
N PRO A 156 9.72 10.15 3.08
CA PRO A 156 9.49 9.03 2.18
C PRO A 156 8.12 8.37 2.39
N ALA A 157 7.50 7.96 1.29
CA ALA A 157 6.30 7.14 1.32
C ALA A 157 6.36 6.04 0.26
N TYR A 158 5.83 4.88 0.61
CA TYR A 158 5.58 3.76 -0.29
C TYR A 158 4.08 3.59 -0.48
N ILE A 159 3.61 3.52 -1.72
CA ILE A 159 2.21 3.28 -2.08
C ILE A 159 2.13 1.95 -2.80
N ARG A 160 1.41 1.01 -2.20
CA ARG A 160 1.22 -0.36 -2.70
C ARG A 160 -0.08 -0.48 -3.48
N LEU A 161 0.00 -0.81 -4.77
CA LEU A 161 -1.17 -0.88 -5.66
C LEU A 161 -1.36 -2.26 -6.25
N ASN A 162 -2.56 -2.82 -6.07
CA ASN A 162 -2.98 -4.04 -6.73
C ASN A 162 -3.23 -3.79 -8.23
N ARG A 163 -3.02 -4.81 -9.08
CA ARG A 163 -3.19 -4.75 -10.53
C ARG A 163 -4.63 -4.93 -10.99
N ASN A 164 -5.42 -5.68 -10.23
CA ASN A 164 -6.75 -6.12 -10.61
C ASN A 164 -7.82 -5.02 -10.38
N ASP A 165 -8.97 -5.22 -10.99
CA ASP A 165 -10.14 -4.43 -10.69
C ASP A 165 -10.71 -4.88 -9.35
N LEU A 166 -10.89 -3.95 -8.43
CA LEU A 166 -11.35 -4.21 -7.06
C LEU A 166 -12.72 -3.57 -6.80
N PRO A 167 -13.52 -4.16 -5.91
CA PRO A 167 -14.76 -3.54 -5.48
C PRO A 167 -14.49 -2.23 -4.75
N VAL A 168 -15.31 -1.22 -5.03
CA VAL A 168 -15.33 0.04 -4.27
C VAL A 168 -16.11 -0.21 -3.00
N ILE A 169 -15.45 -0.12 -1.85
CA ILE A 169 -15.99 -0.36 -0.52
C ILE A 169 -16.15 0.92 0.31
N PHE A 170 -15.43 1.98 -0.04
CA PHE A 170 -15.54 3.29 0.58
C PHE A 170 -16.29 4.28 -0.30
N ASP A 171 -16.84 5.30 0.32
CA ASP A 171 -17.43 6.45 -0.36
C ASP A 171 -16.59 7.71 -0.12
N GLU A 172 -16.89 8.79 -0.85
CA GLU A 172 -16.16 10.06 -0.76
C GLU A 172 -16.31 10.76 0.61
N SER A 173 -17.27 10.35 1.45
CA SER A 173 -17.45 10.87 2.81
C SER A 173 -16.55 10.18 3.82
N THR A 174 -15.97 9.03 3.46
CA THR A 174 -15.07 8.26 4.32
C THR A 174 -13.85 9.09 4.69
N ARG A 175 -13.60 9.22 5.99
CA ARG A 175 -12.45 9.96 6.50
C ARG A 175 -11.30 9.00 6.80
N PHE A 176 -10.26 9.10 6.00
CA PHE A 176 -9.01 8.39 6.23
C PHE A 176 -8.02 9.29 6.97
N GLU A 177 -7.28 8.69 7.89
CA GLU A 177 -6.17 9.35 8.59
C GLU A 177 -4.96 8.42 8.58
N VAL A 178 -3.77 8.99 8.31
CA VAL A 178 -2.52 8.23 8.29
C VAL A 178 -2.31 7.52 9.64
N GLY A 179 -2.14 6.21 9.59
CA GLY A 179 -1.89 5.37 10.76
C GLY A 179 -3.12 4.97 11.57
N LYS A 180 -4.32 5.39 11.18
CA LYS A 180 -5.54 5.00 11.90
C LYS A 180 -6.36 3.97 11.13
N PRO A 181 -6.92 2.97 11.83
CA PRO A 181 -7.84 2.00 11.22
C PRO A 181 -9.20 2.63 10.90
N VAL A 182 -9.91 2.01 9.94
CA VAL A 182 -11.31 2.27 9.66
C VAL A 182 -12.12 1.02 9.99
N VAL A 183 -13.13 1.12 10.86
CA VAL A 183 -14.08 0.04 11.09
C VAL A 183 -15.08 0.05 9.93
N VAL A 184 -15.01 -0.95 9.06
CA VAL A 184 -15.83 -1.07 7.85
C VAL A 184 -17.15 -1.78 8.13
N LYS A 185 -17.13 -2.78 9.03
CA LYS A 185 -18.30 -3.49 9.53
C LYS A 185 -18.15 -3.69 11.03
N ASP A 186 -19.17 -3.39 11.81
CA ASP A 186 -19.15 -3.67 13.25
C ASP A 186 -19.49 -5.15 13.55
N GLY A 187 -19.04 -5.62 14.72
CA GLY A 187 -19.23 -6.98 15.21
C GLY A 187 -18.60 -7.16 16.58
N GLY A 188 -19.04 -8.18 17.32
CA GLY A 188 -18.69 -8.35 18.74
C GLY A 188 -17.86 -9.59 19.11
N ASP A 189 -17.78 -10.59 18.24
CA ASP A 189 -17.11 -11.85 18.59
C ASP A 189 -15.63 -11.87 18.23
N VAL A 190 -15.29 -11.53 16.98
CA VAL A 190 -13.93 -11.54 16.44
C VAL A 190 -13.71 -10.32 15.57
N ALA A 191 -12.44 -9.89 15.36
CA ALA A 191 -12.13 -8.88 14.38
C ALA A 191 -11.29 -9.46 13.23
N LEU A 192 -11.73 -9.21 12.01
CA LEU A 192 -10.98 -9.46 10.78
C LEU A 192 -10.29 -8.15 10.39
N ILE A 193 -8.96 -8.13 10.44
CA ILE A 193 -8.17 -6.94 10.16
C ILE A 193 -7.53 -7.11 8.78
N GLY A 194 -8.01 -6.36 7.78
CA GLY A 194 -7.54 -6.44 6.40
C GLY A 194 -6.72 -5.23 5.97
N THR A 195 -5.87 -5.41 4.97
CA THR A 195 -5.20 -4.33 4.23
C THR A 195 -5.30 -4.59 2.73
N GLY A 196 -5.35 -3.52 1.94
CA GLY A 196 -5.49 -3.64 0.49
C GLY A 196 -6.71 -4.48 0.10
N VAL A 197 -6.55 -5.31 -0.93
CA VAL A 197 -7.61 -6.19 -1.47
C VAL A 197 -8.23 -7.11 -0.42
N MET A 198 -7.47 -7.49 0.60
CA MET A 198 -7.96 -8.41 1.63
C MET A 198 -9.04 -7.81 2.53
N THR A 199 -9.27 -6.50 2.48
CA THR A 199 -10.38 -5.86 3.19
C THR A 199 -11.75 -6.26 2.59
N ALA A 200 -11.86 -6.29 1.26
CA ALA A 200 -13.07 -6.76 0.59
C ALA A 200 -13.33 -8.24 0.88
N ILE A 201 -12.28 -9.07 0.82
CA ILE A 201 -12.36 -10.51 1.15
C ILE A 201 -12.76 -10.72 2.61
N ALA A 202 -12.27 -9.89 3.53
CA ALA A 202 -12.67 -9.94 4.94
C ALA A 202 -14.15 -9.57 5.15
N LEU A 203 -14.72 -8.67 4.34
CA LEU A 203 -16.16 -8.38 4.34
C LEU A 203 -16.98 -9.58 3.88
N ASP A 204 -16.56 -10.25 2.82
CA ASP A 204 -17.22 -11.47 2.34
C ASP A 204 -17.14 -12.59 3.40
N ALA A 205 -15.98 -12.78 4.01
CA ALA A 205 -15.80 -13.74 5.11
C ALA A 205 -16.68 -13.41 6.32
N ALA A 206 -16.81 -12.12 6.68
CA ALA A 206 -17.68 -11.69 7.76
C ALA A 206 -19.16 -12.00 7.49
N ALA A 207 -19.62 -11.91 6.24
CA ALA A 207 -20.98 -12.28 5.86
C ALA A 207 -21.22 -13.80 5.99
N ILE A 208 -20.24 -14.63 5.64
CA ILE A 208 -20.30 -16.09 5.82
C ILE A 208 -20.37 -16.43 7.31
N LEU A 209 -19.50 -15.83 8.12
CA LEU A 209 -19.46 -16.04 9.57
C LEU A 209 -20.78 -15.63 10.26
N GLU A 210 -21.40 -14.55 9.80
CA GLU A 210 -22.70 -14.09 10.33
C GLU A 210 -23.82 -15.11 10.08
N ALA A 211 -23.80 -15.77 8.91
CA ALA A 211 -24.73 -16.87 8.62
C ALA A 211 -24.52 -18.10 9.54
N GLU A 212 -23.33 -18.26 10.11
CA GLU A 212 -22.96 -19.28 11.09
C GLU A 212 -23.15 -18.82 12.54
N GLY A 213 -23.68 -17.61 12.77
CA GLY A 213 -23.95 -17.06 14.09
C GLY A 213 -22.73 -16.40 14.76
N VAL A 214 -21.66 -16.10 14.01
CA VAL A 214 -20.47 -15.40 14.51
C VAL A 214 -20.47 -13.95 14.05
N SER A 215 -20.55 -13.01 14.99
CA SER A 215 -20.55 -11.57 14.72
C SER A 215 -19.11 -11.06 14.51
N ALA A 216 -18.68 -10.95 13.25
CA ALA A 216 -17.34 -10.52 12.89
C ALA A 216 -17.29 -9.01 12.57
N ARG A 217 -16.40 -8.30 13.27
CA ARG A 217 -16.01 -6.92 12.94
C ARG A 217 -14.98 -6.93 11.83
N VAL A 218 -15.11 -6.04 10.84
CA VAL A 218 -14.07 -5.84 9.81
C VAL A 218 -13.40 -4.50 10.02
N VAL A 219 -12.09 -4.54 10.19
CA VAL A 219 -11.21 -3.38 10.41
C VAL A 219 -10.25 -3.27 9.23
N HIS A 220 -10.25 -2.14 8.57
CA HIS A 220 -9.32 -1.84 7.48
C HIS A 220 -8.12 -1.05 7.98
N LEU A 221 -6.92 -1.43 7.53
CA LEU A 221 -5.66 -0.73 7.74
C LEU A 221 -5.05 -0.32 6.40
N GLY A 222 -5.39 0.87 5.91
CA GLY A 222 -4.84 1.43 4.67
C GLY A 222 -3.44 2.02 4.83
N THR A 223 -3.00 2.23 6.07
CA THR A 223 -1.62 2.59 6.41
C THR A 223 -1.06 1.53 7.34
N VAL A 224 -0.04 0.80 6.86
CA VAL A 224 0.61 -0.26 7.65
C VAL A 224 1.72 0.32 8.52
N LYS A 225 2.27 1.46 8.13
CA LYS A 225 3.22 2.27 8.91
C LYS A 225 3.06 3.76 8.57
N PRO A 226 3.00 4.67 9.58
CA PRO A 226 2.88 4.35 11.00
C PRO A 226 1.58 3.63 11.31
N LEU A 227 1.48 2.98 12.46
CA LEU A 227 0.25 2.40 12.98
C LEU A 227 -0.02 2.93 14.38
N CYS A 228 -1.15 3.59 14.57
CA CYS A 228 -1.56 4.12 15.87
C CYS A 228 -2.08 2.98 16.76
N ALA A 229 -1.26 2.50 17.68
CA ALA A 229 -1.57 1.41 18.60
C ALA A 229 -2.87 1.67 19.40
N LYS A 230 -3.05 2.92 19.89
CA LYS A 230 -4.26 3.30 20.62
C LYS A 230 -5.51 3.18 19.74
N SER A 231 -5.49 3.72 18.53
CA SER A 231 -6.65 3.66 17.63
C SER A 231 -6.96 2.22 17.21
N LEU A 232 -5.93 1.39 17.02
CA LEU A 232 -6.13 -0.04 16.73
C LEU A 232 -6.73 -0.77 17.93
N ALA A 233 -6.22 -0.55 19.14
CA ALA A 233 -6.79 -1.14 20.36
C ALA A 233 -8.25 -0.71 20.55
N ASP A 234 -8.59 0.55 20.31
CA ASP A 234 -9.96 1.05 20.37
C ASP A 234 -10.85 0.36 19.30
N ALA A 235 -10.35 0.17 18.07
CA ALA A 235 -11.09 -0.46 16.99
C ALA A 235 -11.38 -1.96 17.23
N VAL A 236 -10.53 -2.66 17.98
CA VAL A 236 -10.71 -4.09 18.30
C VAL A 236 -11.26 -4.33 19.72
N LYS A 237 -11.67 -3.26 20.40
CA LYS A 237 -12.18 -3.39 21.76
C LYS A 237 -13.43 -4.27 21.83
N GLY A 238 -13.44 -5.21 22.77
CA GLY A 238 -14.60 -6.06 23.08
C GLY A 238 -14.65 -7.37 22.30
N VAL A 239 -13.80 -7.58 21.28
CA VAL A 239 -13.72 -8.88 20.58
C VAL A 239 -12.85 -9.87 21.35
N ARG A 240 -13.07 -11.17 21.12
CA ARG A 240 -12.36 -12.26 21.81
C ARG A 240 -11.08 -12.73 21.08
N GLY A 241 -10.90 -12.33 19.82
CA GLY A 241 -9.75 -12.72 19.01
C GLY A 241 -9.67 -11.95 17.71
N LEU A 242 -8.51 -12.05 17.06
CA LEU A 242 -8.17 -11.33 15.85
C LEU A 242 -7.79 -12.30 14.72
N VAL A 243 -8.15 -11.96 13.50
CA VAL A 243 -7.60 -12.58 12.29
C VAL A 243 -7.06 -11.45 11.40
N THR A 244 -5.76 -11.44 11.11
CA THR A 244 -5.20 -10.51 10.13
C THR A 244 -5.21 -11.13 8.74
N CYS A 245 -5.53 -10.34 7.73
CA CYS A 245 -5.73 -10.77 6.35
C CYS A 245 -4.87 -9.92 5.42
N GLU A 246 -3.87 -10.52 4.78
CA GLU A 246 -2.92 -9.81 3.90
C GLU A 246 -2.56 -10.65 2.67
N GLU A 247 -2.52 -10.02 1.51
CA GLU A 247 -1.98 -10.60 0.27
C GLU A 247 -0.46 -10.41 0.25
N HIS A 248 0.20 -11.02 1.23
CA HIS A 248 1.62 -10.85 1.54
C HIS A 248 2.08 -12.06 2.36
N THR A 249 3.39 -12.27 2.50
CA THR A 249 3.88 -13.24 3.48
C THR A 249 3.42 -12.87 4.89
N VAL A 250 3.07 -13.85 5.70
CA VAL A 250 2.70 -13.62 7.10
C VAL A 250 3.86 -13.10 7.95
N MET A 251 5.09 -13.15 7.42
CA MET A 251 6.29 -12.71 8.11
C MET A 251 6.58 -11.23 7.81
N GLY A 252 6.57 -10.38 8.84
CA GLY A 252 6.94 -8.97 8.74
C GLY A 252 5.89 -8.01 8.14
N GLY A 253 4.75 -8.52 7.64
CA GLY A 253 3.68 -7.74 7.04
C GLY A 253 2.68 -7.15 8.04
N LEU A 254 1.38 -7.17 7.65
CA LEU A 254 0.27 -6.64 8.45
C LEU A 254 0.14 -7.36 9.79
N GLY A 255 0.17 -8.69 9.80
CA GLY A 255 0.02 -9.48 11.03
C GLY A 255 1.09 -9.14 12.06
N SER A 256 2.34 -8.97 11.62
CA SER A 256 3.44 -8.52 12.49
C SER A 256 3.20 -7.11 13.02
N ALA A 257 2.74 -6.16 12.16
CA ALA A 257 2.44 -4.79 12.59
C ALA A 257 1.33 -4.74 13.65
N VAL A 258 0.28 -5.53 13.48
CA VAL A 258 -0.82 -5.65 14.46
C VAL A 258 -0.31 -6.24 15.78
N ALA A 259 0.49 -7.31 15.72
CA ALA A 259 1.08 -7.93 16.92
C ALA A 259 1.97 -6.95 17.69
N GLU A 260 2.83 -6.19 16.99
CA GLU A 260 3.66 -5.15 17.58
C GLU A 260 2.82 -4.03 18.23
N ALA A 261 1.79 -3.55 17.55
CA ALA A 261 0.94 -2.48 18.05
C ALA A 261 0.12 -2.88 19.29
N LEU A 262 -0.27 -4.15 19.40
CA LEU A 262 -1.09 -4.67 20.49
C LEU A 262 -0.28 -5.44 21.56
N CYS A 263 1.05 -5.41 21.51
CA CYS A 263 1.92 -6.20 22.41
C CYS A 263 1.68 -5.92 23.91
N ALA A 264 1.25 -4.71 24.25
CA ALA A 264 0.95 -4.35 25.65
C ALA A 264 -0.40 -4.90 26.17
N ALA A 265 -1.32 -5.27 25.26
CA ALA A 265 -2.63 -5.85 25.58
C ALA A 265 -3.01 -6.88 24.49
N PRO A 266 -2.31 -8.01 24.42
CA PRO A 266 -2.45 -8.97 23.34
C PRO A 266 -3.79 -9.70 23.38
N LEU A 267 -4.33 -9.96 22.19
CA LEU A 267 -5.48 -10.83 21.99
C LEU A 267 -5.04 -12.10 21.24
N PRO A 268 -5.74 -13.24 21.41
CA PRO A 268 -5.51 -14.39 20.55
C PRO A 268 -5.60 -14.00 19.08
N MET A 269 -4.56 -14.33 18.29
CA MET A 269 -4.47 -13.89 16.90
C MET A 269 -4.14 -15.05 15.96
N ARG A 270 -4.73 -15.02 14.76
CA ARG A 270 -4.35 -15.84 13.60
C ARG A 270 -4.03 -14.94 12.42
N MET A 271 -3.14 -15.40 11.57
CA MET A 271 -2.73 -14.66 10.37
C MET A 271 -3.15 -15.46 9.13
N VAL A 272 -3.86 -14.82 8.24
CA VAL A 272 -4.19 -15.30 6.89
C VAL A 272 -3.34 -14.53 5.91
N GLY A 273 -2.49 -15.25 5.19
CA GLY A 273 -1.55 -14.71 4.22
C GLY A 273 -0.75 -15.85 3.60
N ILE A 274 0.35 -15.53 2.93
CA ILE A 274 1.18 -16.50 2.24
C ILE A 274 2.18 -17.08 3.24
N ALA A 275 2.13 -18.42 3.41
CA ALA A 275 3.00 -19.14 4.34
C ALA A 275 4.25 -19.61 3.59
N ASP A 276 5.41 -19.07 3.92
CA ASP A 276 6.79 -19.45 3.52
C ASP A 276 6.89 -20.18 2.16
N ARG A 277 6.31 -19.58 1.14
CA ARG A 277 6.33 -20.08 -0.26
C ARG A 277 6.12 -18.95 -1.24
N TYR A 278 6.65 -19.09 -2.43
CA TYR A 278 6.36 -18.18 -3.52
C TYR A 278 5.01 -18.48 -4.17
N GLY A 279 4.47 -17.50 -4.88
CA GLY A 279 3.32 -17.70 -5.73
C GLY A 279 3.65 -18.51 -6.99
N GLN A 280 2.65 -18.70 -7.82
CA GLN A 280 2.76 -19.45 -9.09
C GLN A 280 2.03 -18.69 -10.20
N SER A 281 2.44 -18.94 -11.44
CA SER A 281 1.69 -18.45 -12.60
C SER A 281 0.32 -19.13 -12.66
N ALA A 282 -0.69 -18.37 -13.04
CA ALA A 282 -2.07 -18.82 -13.22
C ALA A 282 -2.65 -18.23 -14.51
N VAL A 283 -3.78 -18.79 -14.96
CA VAL A 283 -4.58 -18.33 -16.11
C VAL A 283 -5.92 -17.79 -15.63
#